data_d3b0b71b91e712d795ce6221eed43d6b
#
_entry.id   d3b0b71b91e712d795ce6221eed43d6b
#
_cell.length_a   1.000
_cell.length_b   1.000
_cell.length_c   1.000
_cell.angle_alpha   90.00
_cell.angle_beta   90.00
_cell.angle_gamma   90.00
#
_symmetry.space_group_name_H-M   'P 1'
#
loop_
_entity.id
_entity.type
_entity.pdbx_description
1 polymer ?
#
loop_
_entity_poly.entity_id
_entity_poly.type
_entity_poly.pdbx_seq_one_letter_code
_entity_poly.pdbx_strand_id
1 'polypeptide(L)'
;MKTVSIINLKGGVAKTLTTISMAHILSEKHGKRVLVIDNDKQGNLSKAFGVHSYDHKSIADIMLDRNIDLSGVIRHTRYAHIDVIPANMMLLTANKEVMMDSSRPQQTRLRAALRRIADQYDYCLIDNAPDINISIINALVASDEVIIPVKIDPYAFDGLYELKQQIEVTREELNPSLHLLGCLITCFQHADGERQGEEWLRRNLNCPVFTTHIRYSGKVVESSFEGKPIAEYSSRSGAAHDYMDFVSEYLDAEERG
;
A
#
# COMPACT_ATOMS: atom_id res chain seq x y z
N MET A 1 -16.25 -0.28 -2.18
CA MET A 1 -14.84 -0.63 -1.88
C MET A 1 -14.03 0.64 -1.85
N LYS A 2 -13.43 0.96 -0.72
CA LYS A 2 -12.46 2.06 -0.56
C LYS A 2 -11.09 1.56 -0.96
N THR A 3 -10.41 2.26 -1.87
CA THR A 3 -9.08 1.85 -2.38
C THR A 3 -8.00 2.77 -1.84
N VAL A 4 -6.99 2.21 -1.17
CA VAL A 4 -5.91 2.95 -0.50
C VAL A 4 -4.56 2.51 -1.05
N SER A 5 -3.79 3.44 -1.59
CA SER A 5 -2.40 3.21 -1.99
C SER A 5 -1.44 3.49 -0.84
N ILE A 6 -0.64 2.50 -0.47
CA ILE A 6 0.49 2.65 0.45
C ILE A 6 1.76 2.81 -0.39
N ILE A 7 2.35 3.99 -0.39
CA ILE A 7 3.44 4.33 -1.32
C ILE A 7 4.51 5.21 -0.67
N ASN A 8 5.77 4.97 -1.02
CA ASN A 8 6.90 5.86 -0.84
C ASN A 8 8.01 5.43 -1.81
N LEU A 9 8.71 6.37 -2.41
CA LEU A 9 9.83 6.11 -3.34
C LEU A 9 11.05 5.52 -2.63
N LYS A 10 11.12 5.66 -1.32
CA LYS A 10 12.20 5.09 -0.51
C LYS A 10 11.92 3.64 -0.13
N GLY A 11 12.95 2.80 -0.23
CA GLY A 11 12.94 1.43 0.28
C GLY A 11 13.08 1.38 1.80
N GLY A 12 12.55 0.33 2.45
CA GLY A 12 12.75 0.10 3.89
C GLY A 12 11.99 1.03 4.83
N VAL A 13 10.94 1.70 4.34
CA VAL A 13 10.05 2.56 5.13
C VAL A 13 8.77 1.85 5.60
N ALA A 14 8.79 0.54 5.66
CA ALA A 14 7.70 -0.31 6.14
C ALA A 14 6.39 -0.27 5.32
N LYS A 15 6.41 0.02 4.00
CA LYS A 15 5.21 -0.02 3.13
C LYS A 15 4.47 -1.34 3.23
N THR A 16 5.13 -2.43 2.84
CA THR A 16 4.57 -3.79 2.86
C THR A 16 4.07 -4.20 4.24
N LEU A 17 4.83 -3.89 5.29
CA LEU A 17 4.41 -4.17 6.66
C LEU A 17 3.16 -3.40 7.06
N THR A 18 3.07 -2.12 6.69
CA THR A 18 1.90 -1.28 6.93
C THR A 18 0.68 -1.84 6.20
N THR A 19 0.83 -2.25 4.93
CA THR A 19 -0.24 -2.87 4.15
C THR A 19 -0.73 -4.16 4.79
N ILE A 20 0.18 -5.06 5.17
CA ILE A 20 -0.16 -6.34 5.83
C ILE A 20 -0.84 -6.11 7.17
N SER A 21 -0.29 -5.20 8.00
CA SER A 21 -0.83 -4.93 9.34
C SER A 21 -2.22 -4.29 9.27
N MET A 22 -2.40 -3.32 8.36
CA MET A 22 -3.69 -2.68 8.13
C MET A 22 -4.74 -3.68 7.62
N ALA A 23 -4.40 -4.51 6.63
CA ALA A 23 -5.28 -5.54 6.11
C ALA A 23 -5.73 -6.50 7.21
N HIS A 24 -4.80 -7.00 8.02
CA HIS A 24 -5.08 -7.94 9.09
C HIS A 24 -5.97 -7.31 10.18
N ILE A 25 -5.70 -6.07 10.59
CA ILE A 25 -6.48 -5.39 11.63
C ILE A 25 -7.89 -5.07 11.11
N LEU A 26 -8.03 -4.56 9.89
CA LEU A 26 -9.34 -4.31 9.27
C LEU A 26 -10.17 -5.59 9.17
N SER A 27 -9.54 -6.71 8.80
CA SER A 27 -10.20 -8.01 8.73
C SER A 27 -10.57 -8.55 10.13
N GLU A 28 -9.58 -8.75 10.99
CA GLU A 28 -9.75 -9.50 12.24
C GLU A 28 -10.42 -8.70 13.37
N LYS A 29 -10.26 -7.38 13.38
CA LYS A 29 -10.83 -6.52 14.43
C LYS A 29 -12.11 -5.82 14.00
N HIS A 30 -12.22 -5.51 12.72
CA HIS A 30 -13.36 -4.75 12.20
C HIS A 30 -14.25 -5.56 11.24
N GLY A 31 -13.93 -6.85 10.99
CA GLY A 31 -14.75 -7.76 10.16
C GLY A 31 -14.86 -7.32 8.70
N LYS A 32 -13.93 -6.52 8.21
CA LYS A 32 -13.96 -5.99 6.84
C LYS A 32 -13.42 -7.01 5.84
N ARG A 33 -14.02 -7.05 4.66
CA ARG A 33 -13.53 -7.82 3.51
C ARG A 33 -12.46 -6.99 2.82
N VAL A 34 -11.23 -7.49 2.79
CA VAL A 34 -10.06 -6.74 2.32
C VAL A 34 -9.44 -7.44 1.11
N LEU A 35 -9.33 -6.73 0.00
CA LEU A 35 -8.48 -7.11 -1.11
C LEU A 35 -7.13 -6.43 -0.93
N VAL A 36 -6.05 -7.19 -1.02
CA VAL A 36 -4.69 -6.64 -0.99
C VAL A 36 -4.05 -6.84 -2.35
N ILE A 37 -3.41 -5.81 -2.89
CA ILE A 37 -2.71 -5.86 -4.17
C ILE A 37 -1.22 -5.66 -3.94
N ASP A 38 -0.43 -6.63 -4.36
CA ASP A 38 1.01 -6.49 -4.47
C ASP A 38 1.33 -5.80 -5.79
N ASN A 39 1.85 -4.58 -5.73
CA ASN A 39 2.25 -3.80 -6.90
C ASN A 39 3.77 -3.59 -6.96
N ASP A 40 4.51 -4.54 -6.41
CA ASP A 40 5.97 -4.61 -6.50
C ASP A 40 6.40 -5.90 -7.21
N LYS A 41 7.19 -5.78 -8.28
CA LYS A 41 7.78 -6.93 -9.00
C LYS A 41 8.56 -7.89 -8.10
N GLN A 42 9.02 -7.41 -6.93
CA GLN A 42 9.70 -8.26 -5.94
C GLN A 42 8.76 -9.25 -5.27
N GLY A 43 7.45 -9.01 -5.25
CA GLY A 43 6.46 -9.92 -4.71
C GLY A 43 6.56 -10.17 -3.20
N ASN A 44 7.04 -9.19 -2.43
CA ASN A 44 7.28 -9.38 -0.99
C ASN A 44 5.99 -9.56 -0.20
N LEU A 45 4.95 -8.79 -0.53
CA LEU A 45 3.63 -8.97 0.06
C LEU A 45 3.04 -10.33 -0.32
N SER A 46 3.17 -10.74 -1.59
CA SER A 46 2.71 -12.04 -2.08
C SER A 46 3.39 -13.21 -1.35
N LYS A 47 4.70 -13.08 -1.05
CA LYS A 47 5.46 -14.07 -0.27
C LYS A 47 4.96 -14.12 1.18
N ALA A 48 4.72 -12.96 1.80
CA ALA A 48 4.23 -12.90 3.18
C ALA A 48 2.86 -13.57 3.35
N PHE A 49 1.98 -13.48 2.35
CA PHE A 49 0.70 -14.18 2.35
C PHE A 49 0.76 -15.62 1.80
N GLY A 50 1.93 -16.10 1.36
CA GLY A 50 2.12 -17.46 0.84
C GLY A 50 1.48 -17.69 -0.54
N VAL A 51 1.26 -16.63 -1.32
CA VAL A 51 0.58 -16.71 -2.63
C VAL A 51 1.49 -16.36 -3.82
N HIS A 52 2.78 -16.12 -3.58
CA HIS A 52 3.75 -15.85 -4.65
C HIS A 52 3.97 -17.06 -5.53
N SER A 53 3.81 -16.90 -6.85
CA SER A 53 4.03 -17.96 -7.82
C SER A 53 4.32 -17.38 -9.21
N TYR A 54 5.00 -18.15 -10.05
CA TYR A 54 5.13 -17.92 -11.50
C TYR A 54 4.17 -18.77 -12.33
N ASP A 55 3.54 -19.78 -11.72
CA ASP A 55 2.61 -20.69 -12.39
C ASP A 55 1.18 -20.15 -12.42
N HIS A 56 0.93 -19.07 -11.72
CA HIS A 56 -0.39 -18.45 -11.60
C HIS A 56 -0.41 -17.03 -12.13
N LYS A 57 -1.59 -16.59 -12.54
CA LYS A 57 -1.85 -15.20 -12.93
C LYS A 57 -1.60 -14.24 -11.78
N SER A 58 -1.17 -13.02 -12.11
CA SER A 58 -0.74 -11.97 -11.22
C SER A 58 -1.29 -10.60 -11.65
N ILE A 59 -0.95 -9.54 -10.96
CA ILE A 59 -1.26 -8.16 -11.38
C ILE A 59 -0.74 -7.86 -12.80
N ALA A 60 0.37 -8.49 -13.24
CA ALA A 60 0.90 -8.33 -14.58
C ALA A 60 -0.15 -8.69 -15.67
N ASP A 61 -0.90 -9.76 -15.43
CA ASP A 61 -1.93 -10.21 -16.35
C ASP A 61 -3.11 -9.23 -16.40
N ILE A 62 -3.47 -8.61 -15.27
CA ILE A 62 -4.49 -7.54 -15.21
C ILE A 62 -4.05 -6.34 -16.05
N MET A 63 -2.78 -6.00 -15.98
CA MET A 63 -2.24 -4.87 -16.75
C MET A 63 -2.24 -5.14 -18.25
N LEU A 64 -2.14 -6.39 -18.68
CA LEU A 64 -2.04 -6.77 -20.11
C LEU A 64 -3.39 -7.15 -20.75
N ASP A 65 -4.25 -7.86 -20.03
CA ASP A 65 -5.52 -8.36 -20.56
C ASP A 65 -6.73 -7.61 -19.97
N ARG A 66 -7.45 -6.90 -20.84
CA ARG A 66 -8.68 -6.18 -20.47
C ARG A 66 -9.81 -7.11 -20.01
N ASN A 67 -9.88 -8.29 -20.58
CA ASN A 67 -10.99 -9.23 -20.38
C ASN A 67 -10.65 -10.34 -19.38
N ILE A 68 -9.51 -10.23 -18.69
CA ILE A 68 -9.07 -11.23 -17.73
C ILE A 68 -10.18 -11.57 -16.73
N ASP A 69 -10.36 -12.84 -16.47
CA ASP A 69 -11.19 -13.29 -15.35
C ASP A 69 -10.40 -13.06 -14.04
N LEU A 70 -10.91 -12.13 -13.21
CA LEU A 70 -10.26 -11.76 -11.96
C LEU A 70 -10.31 -12.89 -10.92
N SER A 71 -11.30 -13.80 -10.97
CA SER A 71 -11.34 -14.97 -10.09
C SER A 71 -10.13 -15.89 -10.31
N GLY A 72 -9.60 -15.92 -11.54
CA GLY A 72 -8.37 -16.65 -11.87
C GLY A 72 -7.09 -15.95 -11.41
N VAL A 73 -7.15 -14.68 -10.98
CA VAL A 73 -5.98 -13.90 -10.48
C VAL A 73 -5.98 -13.80 -8.96
N ILE A 74 -7.16 -13.57 -8.37
CA ILE A 74 -7.33 -13.40 -6.93
C ILE A 74 -6.97 -14.72 -6.22
N ARG A 75 -6.22 -14.62 -5.14
CA ARG A 75 -5.84 -15.74 -4.28
C ARG A 75 -6.39 -15.56 -2.89
N HIS A 76 -7.10 -16.58 -2.41
CA HIS A 76 -7.50 -16.64 -1.01
C HIS A 76 -6.30 -16.87 -0.12
N THR A 77 -6.28 -16.24 1.03
CA THR A 77 -5.24 -16.43 2.04
C THR A 77 -5.75 -17.34 3.17
N ARG A 78 -4.90 -17.59 4.15
CA ARG A 78 -5.32 -18.27 5.39
C ARG A 78 -6.26 -17.43 6.27
N TYR A 79 -6.40 -16.14 5.99
CA TYR A 79 -7.29 -15.20 6.68
C TYR A 79 -8.62 -15.11 5.93
N ALA A 80 -9.73 -15.40 6.62
CA ALA A 80 -11.04 -15.60 6.00
C ALA A 80 -11.54 -14.40 5.16
N HIS A 81 -11.11 -13.19 5.48
CA HIS A 81 -11.57 -11.97 4.84
C HIS A 81 -10.44 -11.19 4.13
N ILE A 82 -9.33 -11.84 3.86
CA ILE A 82 -8.21 -11.24 3.11
C ILE A 82 -7.91 -12.06 1.87
N ASP A 83 -8.11 -11.44 0.72
CA ASP A 83 -7.72 -11.96 -0.58
C ASP A 83 -6.57 -11.12 -1.16
N VAL A 84 -5.76 -11.73 -2.02
CA VAL A 84 -4.58 -11.08 -2.61
C VAL A 84 -4.58 -11.19 -4.12
N ILE A 85 -4.30 -10.07 -4.80
CA ILE A 85 -3.80 -10.05 -6.17
C ILE A 85 -2.27 -10.04 -6.09
N PRO A 86 -1.60 -11.18 -6.43
CA PRO A 86 -0.17 -11.31 -6.24
C PRO A 86 0.64 -10.61 -7.35
N ALA A 87 1.92 -10.35 -7.05
CA ALA A 87 2.92 -9.92 -8.02
C ALA A 87 4.10 -10.89 -8.10
N ASN A 88 4.80 -10.80 -9.22
CA ASN A 88 6.10 -11.42 -9.46
C ASN A 88 6.88 -10.60 -10.50
N MET A 89 8.06 -11.05 -10.90
CA MET A 89 8.92 -10.34 -11.88
C MET A 89 8.26 -10.07 -13.24
N MET A 90 7.17 -10.77 -13.59
CA MET A 90 6.44 -10.53 -14.84
C MET A 90 5.85 -9.11 -14.89
N LEU A 91 5.62 -8.46 -13.74
CA LEU A 91 5.16 -7.07 -13.68
C LEU A 91 6.16 -6.11 -14.36
N LEU A 92 7.47 -6.41 -14.32
CA LEU A 92 8.48 -5.60 -15.01
C LEU A 92 8.28 -5.63 -16.55
N THR A 93 8.00 -6.80 -17.09
CA THR A 93 7.72 -6.96 -18.52
C THR A 93 6.37 -6.32 -18.87
N ALA A 94 5.34 -6.57 -18.07
CA ALA A 94 4.02 -5.98 -18.27
C ALA A 94 4.07 -4.44 -18.28
N ASN A 95 4.84 -3.81 -17.41
CA ASN A 95 5.01 -2.36 -17.41
C ASN A 95 5.59 -1.84 -18.74
N LYS A 96 6.56 -2.53 -19.33
CA LYS A 96 7.14 -2.17 -20.63
C LYS A 96 6.10 -2.32 -21.77
N GLU A 97 5.38 -3.43 -21.78
CA GLU A 97 4.33 -3.69 -22.78
C GLU A 97 3.20 -2.67 -22.69
N VAL A 98 2.76 -2.33 -21.46
CA VAL A 98 1.73 -1.30 -21.26
C VAL A 98 2.17 0.04 -21.81
N MET A 99 3.43 0.46 -21.59
CA MET A 99 3.94 1.73 -22.11
C MET A 99 4.02 1.77 -23.65
N MET A 100 4.17 0.63 -24.29
CA MET A 100 4.21 0.51 -25.77
C MET A 100 2.82 0.32 -26.38
N ASP A 101 1.79 0.00 -25.60
CA ASP A 101 0.45 -0.27 -26.07
C ASP A 101 -0.37 1.03 -26.19
N SER A 102 -0.50 1.52 -27.43
CA SER A 102 -1.33 2.69 -27.76
C SER A 102 -2.79 2.33 -28.07
N SER A 103 -3.17 1.05 -28.05
CA SER A 103 -4.52 0.61 -28.42
C SER A 103 -5.59 0.94 -27.36
N ARG A 104 -5.17 1.19 -26.13
CA ARG A 104 -6.04 1.54 -24.99
C ARG A 104 -5.33 2.42 -23.97
N PRO A 105 -6.08 3.15 -23.10
CA PRO A 105 -5.48 3.97 -22.05
C PRO A 105 -4.54 3.14 -21.15
N GLN A 106 -3.34 3.66 -20.95
CA GLN A 106 -2.29 2.98 -20.20
C GLN A 106 -2.47 3.13 -18.68
N GLN A 107 -3.03 4.26 -18.23
CA GLN A 107 -3.07 4.68 -16.82
C GLN A 107 -4.30 4.14 -16.05
N THR A 108 -5.30 3.58 -16.73
CA THR A 108 -6.60 3.25 -16.12
C THR A 108 -6.89 1.76 -16.05
N ARG A 109 -5.92 0.90 -16.34
CA ARG A 109 -6.10 -0.55 -16.49
C ARG A 109 -6.51 -1.20 -15.17
N LEU A 110 -5.81 -0.86 -14.09
CA LEU A 110 -6.13 -1.38 -12.76
C LEU A 110 -7.49 -0.89 -12.28
N ARG A 111 -7.79 0.41 -12.43
CA ARG A 111 -9.11 0.97 -12.08
C ARG A 111 -10.25 0.27 -12.80
N ALA A 112 -10.08 -0.01 -14.09
CA ALA A 112 -11.09 -0.71 -14.88
C ALA A 112 -11.32 -2.15 -14.40
N ALA A 113 -10.26 -2.85 -13.96
CA ALA A 113 -10.37 -4.17 -13.37
C ALA A 113 -11.08 -4.13 -12.00
N LEU A 114 -10.64 -3.25 -11.09
CA LEU A 114 -11.18 -3.16 -9.73
C LEU A 114 -12.67 -2.79 -9.68
N ARG A 115 -13.16 -1.99 -10.63
CA ARG A 115 -14.59 -1.68 -10.74
C ARG A 115 -15.47 -2.91 -10.93
N ARG A 116 -14.95 -4.00 -11.48
CA ARG A 116 -15.69 -5.25 -11.75
C ARG A 116 -15.94 -6.08 -10.49
N ILE A 117 -15.22 -5.79 -9.41
CA ILE A 117 -15.28 -6.53 -8.13
C ILE A 117 -15.50 -5.60 -6.93
N ALA A 118 -15.88 -4.35 -7.18
CA ALA A 118 -15.99 -3.32 -6.13
C ALA A 118 -17.05 -3.61 -5.06
N ASP A 119 -18.03 -4.44 -5.35
CA ASP A 119 -19.07 -4.88 -4.42
C ASP A 119 -18.66 -6.07 -3.52
N GLN A 120 -17.56 -6.74 -3.87
CA GLN A 120 -17.10 -7.93 -3.15
C GLN A 120 -16.27 -7.60 -1.91
N TYR A 121 -15.67 -6.42 -1.87
CA TYR A 121 -14.75 -5.99 -0.81
C TYR A 121 -15.17 -4.64 -0.22
N ASP A 122 -14.81 -4.44 1.04
CA ASP A 122 -15.01 -3.17 1.73
C ASP A 122 -13.78 -2.25 1.50
N TYR A 123 -12.57 -2.84 1.53
CA TYR A 123 -11.29 -2.16 1.28
C TYR A 123 -10.46 -2.86 0.22
N CYS A 124 -9.69 -2.06 -0.52
CA CYS A 124 -8.59 -2.51 -1.38
C CYS A 124 -7.31 -1.77 -0.97
N LEU A 125 -6.29 -2.50 -0.50
CA LEU A 125 -5.00 -1.93 -0.10
C LEU A 125 -3.96 -2.28 -1.14
N ILE A 126 -3.25 -1.27 -1.69
CA ILE A 126 -2.24 -1.45 -2.73
C ILE A 126 -0.85 -1.20 -2.15
N ASP A 127 -0.02 -2.24 -2.05
CA ASP A 127 1.39 -2.15 -1.66
C ASP A 127 2.26 -1.81 -2.87
N ASN A 128 2.83 -0.63 -2.89
CA ASN A 128 3.52 -0.10 -4.06
C ASN A 128 5.05 -0.26 -3.97
N ALA A 129 5.69 -0.51 -5.12
CA ALA A 129 7.14 -0.50 -5.27
C ALA A 129 7.74 0.88 -4.95
N PRO A 130 9.02 0.95 -4.54
CA PRO A 130 9.73 2.23 -4.32
C PRO A 130 10.24 2.83 -5.65
N ASP A 131 9.34 3.10 -6.56
CA ASP A 131 9.63 3.51 -7.94
C ASP A 131 8.47 4.33 -8.49
N ILE A 132 8.67 5.11 -9.56
CA ILE A 132 7.59 5.72 -10.34
C ILE A 132 7.58 5.08 -11.71
N ASN A 133 6.58 4.28 -11.98
CA ASN A 133 6.38 3.58 -13.23
C ASN A 133 4.88 3.49 -13.57
N ILE A 134 4.53 2.90 -14.69
CA ILE A 134 3.15 2.85 -15.16
C ILE A 134 2.21 2.07 -14.21
N SER A 135 2.72 1.06 -13.47
CA SER A 135 1.89 0.35 -12.49
C SER A 135 1.59 1.21 -11.26
N ILE A 136 2.52 2.09 -10.85
CA ILE A 136 2.30 3.06 -9.78
C ILE A 136 1.27 4.12 -10.19
N ILE A 137 1.36 4.63 -11.43
CA ILE A 137 0.34 5.55 -11.97
C ILE A 137 -1.03 4.87 -11.96
N ASN A 138 -1.12 3.59 -12.40
CA ASN A 138 -2.36 2.82 -12.34
C ASN A 138 -2.89 2.66 -10.91
N ALA A 139 -2.03 2.45 -9.93
CA ALA A 139 -2.41 2.36 -8.52
C ALA A 139 -3.00 3.69 -8.03
N LEU A 140 -2.34 4.82 -8.26
CA LEU A 140 -2.83 6.14 -7.89
C LEU A 140 -4.15 6.49 -8.59
N VAL A 141 -4.27 6.16 -9.88
CA VAL A 141 -5.51 6.38 -10.66
C VAL A 141 -6.66 5.51 -10.13
N ALA A 142 -6.38 4.33 -9.59
CA ALA A 142 -7.38 3.43 -9.03
C ALA A 142 -7.75 3.73 -7.58
N SER A 143 -6.98 4.58 -6.88
CA SER A 143 -7.13 4.83 -5.45
C SER A 143 -8.05 6.00 -5.14
N ASP A 144 -8.72 5.91 -4.00
CA ASP A 144 -9.42 7.01 -3.35
C ASP A 144 -8.48 7.79 -2.43
N GLU A 145 -7.56 7.08 -1.79
CA GLU A 145 -6.67 7.63 -0.77
C GLU A 145 -5.23 7.16 -0.91
N VAL A 146 -4.31 7.99 -0.43
CA VAL A 146 -2.86 7.68 -0.36
C VAL A 146 -2.36 7.84 1.06
N ILE A 147 -1.63 6.85 1.54
CA ILE A 147 -0.87 6.88 2.80
C ILE A 147 0.61 6.75 2.45
N ILE A 148 1.44 7.61 3.03
CA ILE A 148 2.88 7.62 2.79
C ILE A 148 3.61 7.21 4.08
N PRO A 149 4.02 5.94 4.24
CA PRO A 149 4.91 5.54 5.33
C PRO A 149 6.27 6.23 5.20
N VAL A 150 6.74 6.89 6.28
CA VAL A 150 7.98 7.67 6.29
C VAL A 150 8.84 7.23 7.47
N LYS A 151 10.04 6.77 7.19
CA LYS A 151 11.08 6.61 8.19
C LYS A 151 11.91 7.88 8.24
N ILE A 152 11.96 8.53 9.39
CA ILE A 152 12.74 9.76 9.56
C ILE A 152 14.23 9.41 9.60
N ASP A 153 14.97 9.90 8.63
CA ASP A 153 16.43 9.84 8.55
C ASP A 153 16.94 11.03 7.71
N PRO A 154 18.26 11.27 7.62
CA PRO A 154 18.81 12.45 6.91
C PRO A 154 18.36 12.61 5.46
N TYR A 155 17.94 11.54 4.81
CA TYR A 155 17.49 11.52 3.40
C TYR A 155 15.99 11.21 3.27
N ALA A 156 15.23 11.34 4.37
CA ALA A 156 13.81 10.96 4.39
C ALA A 156 12.97 11.80 3.44
N PHE A 157 13.38 13.04 3.20
CA PHE A 157 12.57 14.04 2.53
C PHE A 157 12.87 14.18 1.03
N ASP A 158 13.98 13.61 0.54
CA ASP A 158 14.41 13.77 -0.86
C ASP A 158 13.34 13.17 -1.79
N GLY A 159 12.78 12.13 -1.71
CA GLY A 159 11.76 11.60 -2.62
C GLY A 159 10.32 11.97 -2.25
N LEU A 160 10.07 12.63 -1.11
CA LEU A 160 8.69 12.95 -0.70
C LEU A 160 8.09 14.09 -1.51
N TYR A 161 8.92 15.05 -1.91
CA TYR A 161 8.49 16.16 -2.73
C TYR A 161 8.06 15.69 -4.12
N GLU A 162 8.89 14.87 -4.77
CA GLU A 162 8.61 14.28 -6.07
C GLU A 162 7.36 13.39 -6.03
N LEU A 163 7.22 12.58 -4.97
CA LEU A 163 6.05 11.74 -4.78
C LEU A 163 4.78 12.59 -4.62
N LYS A 164 4.85 13.64 -3.79
CA LYS A 164 3.72 14.55 -3.62
C LYS A 164 3.33 15.22 -4.92
N GLN A 165 4.30 15.70 -5.69
CA GLN A 165 4.06 16.29 -6.99
C GLN A 165 3.40 15.28 -7.95
N GLN A 166 3.84 14.03 -7.95
CA GLN A 166 3.22 12.99 -8.77
C GLN A 166 1.77 12.70 -8.35
N ILE A 167 1.48 12.70 -7.04
CA ILE A 167 0.10 12.54 -6.53
C ILE A 167 -0.78 13.72 -6.98
N GLU A 168 -0.28 14.95 -6.88
CA GLU A 168 -0.99 16.15 -7.32
C GLU A 168 -1.29 16.13 -8.83
N VAL A 169 -0.30 15.83 -9.67
CA VAL A 169 -0.49 15.69 -11.13
C VAL A 169 -1.52 14.59 -11.43
N THR A 170 -1.44 13.46 -10.74
CA THR A 170 -2.42 12.37 -10.94
C THR A 170 -3.82 12.82 -10.52
N ARG A 171 -3.95 13.57 -9.42
CA ARG A 171 -5.23 14.11 -8.97
C ARG A 171 -5.82 15.09 -9.98
N GLU A 172 -5.02 16.02 -10.48
CA GLU A 172 -5.48 17.05 -11.41
C GLU A 172 -5.89 16.48 -12.77
N GLU A 173 -5.10 15.55 -13.30
CA GLU A 173 -5.26 15.10 -14.70
C GLU A 173 -6.05 13.79 -14.85
N LEU A 174 -5.98 12.87 -13.89
CA LEU A 174 -6.44 11.49 -14.07
C LEU A 174 -7.45 11.01 -13.03
N ASN A 175 -7.38 11.50 -11.79
CA ASN A 175 -8.23 11.06 -10.68
C ASN A 175 -8.55 12.20 -9.70
N PRO A 176 -9.51 13.08 -10.01
CA PRO A 176 -9.86 14.24 -9.16
C PRO A 176 -10.32 13.87 -7.74
N SER A 177 -10.72 12.62 -7.51
CA SER A 177 -11.12 12.14 -6.18
C SER A 177 -9.96 11.62 -5.33
N LEU A 178 -8.73 11.61 -5.85
CA LEU A 178 -7.56 11.12 -5.13
C LEU A 178 -7.22 12.05 -3.96
N HIS A 179 -7.17 11.49 -2.76
CA HIS A 179 -6.85 12.21 -1.53
C HIS A 179 -5.50 11.77 -0.96
N LEU A 180 -4.58 12.70 -0.73
CA LEU A 180 -3.40 12.43 0.09
C LEU A 180 -3.83 12.50 1.57
N LEU A 181 -4.08 11.35 2.18
CA LEU A 181 -4.57 11.26 3.55
C LEU A 181 -3.53 11.67 4.57
N GLY A 182 -2.27 11.26 4.37
CA GLY A 182 -1.18 11.72 5.21
C GLY A 182 0.07 10.84 5.20
N CYS A 183 1.08 11.33 5.94
CA CYS A 183 2.31 10.60 6.22
C CYS A 183 2.18 9.81 7.54
N LEU A 184 2.53 8.52 7.52
CA LEU A 184 2.65 7.69 8.71
C LEU A 184 4.13 7.55 9.09
N ILE A 185 4.53 8.05 10.24
CA ILE A 185 5.91 7.91 10.72
C ILE A 185 6.13 6.47 11.16
N THR A 186 7.14 5.82 10.61
CA THR A 186 7.46 4.41 10.84
C THR A 186 8.89 4.21 11.33
N CYS A 187 9.16 3.06 11.93
CA CYS A 187 10.47 2.70 12.50
C CYS A 187 10.99 3.73 13.53
N PHE A 188 10.10 4.38 14.24
CA PHE A 188 10.39 5.49 15.16
C PHE A 188 11.09 5.01 16.42
N GLN A 189 12.19 5.67 16.81
CA GLN A 189 13.02 5.30 17.96
C GLN A 189 13.05 6.38 19.07
N HIS A 190 12.30 7.47 18.89
CA HIS A 190 12.26 8.61 19.82
C HIS A 190 13.58 9.39 19.95
N ALA A 191 14.50 9.25 18.98
CA ALA A 191 15.72 10.04 18.96
C ALA A 191 15.44 11.53 18.67
N ASP A 192 16.29 12.42 19.17
CA ASP A 192 16.08 13.87 18.99
C ASP A 192 16.08 14.29 17.53
N GLY A 193 16.91 13.64 16.69
CA GLY A 193 16.92 13.88 15.25
C GLY A 193 15.61 13.48 14.56
N GLU A 194 14.96 12.40 15.04
CA GLU A 194 13.66 11.98 14.50
C GLU A 194 12.55 12.97 14.89
N ARG A 195 12.56 13.49 16.11
CA ARG A 195 11.60 14.52 16.53
C ARG A 195 11.75 15.81 15.74
N GLN A 196 12.99 16.25 15.51
CA GLN A 196 13.27 17.42 14.66
C GLN A 196 12.82 17.19 13.21
N GLY A 197 13.07 15.99 12.68
CA GLY A 197 12.61 15.59 11.35
C GLY A 197 11.08 15.56 11.22
N GLU A 198 10.36 15.08 12.24
CA GLU A 198 8.90 15.12 12.30
C GLU A 198 8.39 16.57 12.31
N GLU A 199 8.96 17.44 13.14
CA GLU A 199 8.59 18.86 13.15
C GLU A 199 8.81 19.52 11.80
N TRP A 200 9.92 19.17 11.13
CA TRP A 200 10.21 19.66 9.79
C TRP A 200 9.14 19.17 8.80
N LEU A 201 8.80 17.87 8.83
CA LEU A 201 7.79 17.26 7.98
C LEU A 201 6.44 17.97 8.12
N ARG A 202 5.98 18.19 9.36
CA ARG A 202 4.71 18.87 9.66
C ARG A 202 4.68 20.33 9.19
N ARG A 203 5.82 21.03 9.22
CA ARG A 203 5.91 22.45 8.85
C ARG A 203 6.10 22.69 7.36
N ASN A 204 6.82 21.81 6.67
CA ASN A 204 7.33 22.10 5.33
C ASN A 204 6.65 21.32 4.20
N LEU A 205 6.13 20.12 4.48
CA LEU A 205 5.57 19.31 3.40
C LEU A 205 4.13 19.70 3.02
N ASN A 206 3.46 20.52 3.84
CA ASN A 206 2.04 20.86 3.65
C ASN A 206 1.19 19.61 3.33
N CYS A 207 1.35 18.59 4.16
CA CYS A 207 0.71 17.29 4.06
C CYS A 207 0.31 16.85 5.47
N PRO A 208 -0.87 16.28 5.67
CA PRO A 208 -1.24 15.73 6.98
C PRO A 208 -0.22 14.69 7.44
N VAL A 209 -0.01 14.61 8.75
CA VAL A 209 0.84 13.58 9.37
C VAL A 209 0.03 12.93 10.47
N PHE A 210 -0.12 11.62 10.43
CA PHE A 210 -0.81 10.87 11.48
C PHE A 210 -0.21 11.17 12.85
N THR A 211 -1.06 11.12 13.86
CA THR A 211 -0.63 11.31 15.26
C THR A 211 0.11 10.08 15.78
N THR A 212 -0.33 8.92 15.31
CA THR A 212 0.27 7.63 15.63
C THR A 212 1.62 7.45 14.94
N HIS A 213 2.60 6.97 15.69
CA HIS A 213 3.90 6.54 15.18
C HIS A 213 4.05 5.03 15.30
N ILE A 214 4.62 4.39 14.28
CA ILE A 214 4.99 2.97 14.35
C ILE A 214 6.43 2.87 14.84
N ARG A 215 6.62 2.39 16.06
CA ARG A 215 7.95 2.23 16.64
C ARG A 215 8.80 1.20 15.93
N TYR A 216 10.11 1.40 15.95
CA TYR A 216 11.05 0.33 15.62
C TYR A 216 10.92 -0.82 16.61
N SER A 217 10.86 -2.05 16.11
CA SER A 217 10.76 -3.23 16.98
C SER A 217 11.39 -4.45 16.33
N GLY A 218 12.25 -5.17 17.07
CA GLY A 218 12.80 -6.45 16.63
C GLY A 218 11.70 -7.50 16.36
N LYS A 219 10.56 -7.43 17.06
CA LYS A 219 9.42 -8.32 16.84
C LYS A 219 8.81 -8.17 15.45
N VAL A 220 8.90 -6.99 14.85
CA VAL A 220 8.50 -6.74 13.46
C VAL A 220 9.39 -7.52 12.48
N VAL A 221 10.70 -7.52 12.73
CA VAL A 221 11.64 -8.28 11.89
C VAL A 221 11.36 -9.78 12.00
N GLU A 222 11.20 -10.30 13.24
CA GLU A 222 10.84 -11.69 13.47
C GLU A 222 9.52 -12.07 12.79
N SER A 223 8.47 -11.24 12.90
CA SER A 223 7.16 -11.48 12.28
C SER A 223 7.24 -11.57 10.74
N SER A 224 8.12 -10.76 10.14
CA SER A 224 8.37 -10.78 8.69
C SER A 224 9.01 -12.09 8.22
N PHE A 225 9.96 -12.65 8.99
CA PHE A 225 10.55 -13.97 8.71
C PHE A 225 9.52 -15.10 8.84
N GLU A 226 8.59 -14.98 9.79
CA GLU A 226 7.51 -15.96 9.99
C GLU A 226 6.34 -15.81 9.01
N GLY A 227 6.36 -14.77 8.14
CA GLY A 227 5.26 -14.47 7.23
C GLY A 227 3.92 -14.20 7.96
N LYS A 228 3.97 -13.56 9.13
CA LYS A 228 2.81 -13.27 9.98
C LYS A 228 2.64 -11.78 10.20
N PRO A 229 1.42 -11.23 10.17
CA PRO A 229 1.16 -9.87 10.63
C PRO A 229 1.63 -9.68 12.08
N ILE A 230 2.15 -8.51 12.42
CA ILE A 230 2.69 -8.26 13.77
C ILE A 230 1.64 -8.45 14.88
N ALA A 231 0.39 -8.12 14.61
CA ALA A 231 -0.70 -8.28 15.57
C ALA A 231 -1.04 -9.76 15.84
N GLU A 232 -0.81 -10.68 14.88
CA GLU A 232 -0.90 -12.12 15.07
C GLU A 232 0.36 -12.66 15.78
N TYR A 233 1.54 -12.28 15.27
CA TYR A 233 2.81 -12.81 15.77
C TYR A 233 3.08 -12.42 17.22
N SER A 234 2.80 -11.17 17.58
CA SER A 234 3.06 -10.63 18.92
C SER A 234 2.04 -9.56 19.29
N SER A 235 0.79 -9.97 19.55
CA SER A 235 -0.34 -9.08 19.82
C SER A 235 -0.14 -8.09 20.98
N ARG A 236 0.77 -8.41 21.92
CA ARG A 236 1.10 -7.56 23.09
C ARG A 236 2.32 -6.67 22.85
N SER A 237 2.95 -6.75 21.67
CA SER A 237 4.10 -5.87 21.36
C SER A 237 3.65 -4.43 21.14
N GLY A 238 4.54 -3.48 21.48
CA GLY A 238 4.27 -2.07 21.24
C GLY A 238 3.96 -1.77 19.77
N ALA A 239 4.69 -2.39 18.83
CA ALA A 239 4.44 -2.19 17.40
C ALA A 239 3.07 -2.74 16.93
N ALA A 240 2.56 -3.81 17.57
CA ALA A 240 1.20 -4.30 17.29
C ALA A 240 0.15 -3.29 17.76
N HIS A 241 0.34 -2.71 18.95
CA HIS A 241 -0.53 -1.65 19.45
C HIS A 241 -0.46 -0.40 18.58
N ASP A 242 0.74 0.04 18.18
CA ASP A 242 0.89 1.20 17.29
C ASP A 242 0.11 1.01 15.98
N TYR A 243 0.14 -0.18 15.37
CA TYR A 243 -0.66 -0.44 14.17
C TYR A 243 -2.16 -0.50 14.45
N MET A 244 -2.60 -0.98 15.61
CA MET A 244 -4.01 -0.92 16.02
C MET A 244 -4.47 0.53 16.19
N ASP A 245 -3.67 1.35 16.87
CA ASP A 245 -3.95 2.77 17.07
C ASP A 245 -3.98 3.52 15.73
N PHE A 246 -3.04 3.22 14.83
CA PHE A 246 -3.02 3.80 13.48
C PHE A 246 -4.28 3.45 12.67
N VAL A 247 -4.72 2.19 12.69
CA VAL A 247 -5.95 1.79 11.96
C VAL A 247 -7.17 2.44 12.60
N SER A 248 -7.22 2.59 13.92
CA SER A 248 -8.31 3.34 14.59
C SER A 248 -8.31 4.81 14.17
N GLU A 249 -7.14 5.47 14.16
CA GLU A 249 -6.99 6.86 13.69
C GLU A 249 -7.42 7.02 12.23
N TYR A 250 -7.08 6.03 11.37
CA TYR A 250 -7.50 5.99 9.99
C TYR A 250 -9.03 5.92 9.86
N LEU A 251 -9.68 5.00 10.56
CA LEU A 251 -11.14 4.82 10.51
C LEU A 251 -11.88 6.05 11.06
N ASP A 252 -11.39 6.66 12.14
CA ASP A 252 -11.93 7.90 12.70
C ASP A 252 -11.82 9.08 11.72
N ALA A 253 -10.79 9.12 10.90
CA ALA A 253 -10.63 10.14 9.86
C ALA A 253 -11.62 9.92 8.70
N GLU A 254 -11.89 8.66 8.35
CA GLU A 254 -12.85 8.29 7.31
C GLU A 254 -14.29 8.65 7.71
N GLU A 255 -14.66 8.50 8.99
CA GLU A 255 -16.00 8.87 9.49
C GLU A 255 -16.26 10.40 9.52
N ARG A 256 -15.20 11.20 9.53
CA ARG A 256 -15.27 12.68 9.62
C ARG A 256 -15.26 13.38 8.26
N GLY A 257 -14.85 12.70 7.19
CA GLY A 257 -14.74 13.22 5.81
C GLY A 257 -15.95 12.92 4.98
#